data_e263cb6aa08baa23be400cf6cf1f8dbd
#
_entry.id   e263cb6aa08baa23be400cf6cf1f8dbd
#
_cell.length_a   1.000
_cell.length_b   1.000
_cell.length_c   1.000
_cell.angle_alpha   90.00
_cell.angle_beta   90.00
_cell.angle_gamma   90.00
#
_symmetry.space_group_name_H-M   'P 1'
#
loop_
_entity.id
_entity.type
_entity.pdbx_description
1 polymer ?
#
loop_
_entity_poly.entity_id
_entity_poly.type
_entity_poly.pdbx_seq_one_letter_code
_entity_poly.pdbx_strand_id
1 'polypeptide(L)'
;MSSKTVLVTGAVGEMGHQLLPALADAGYEIVALDLAVLPPDLIGYCKQSVETSITETGRVRGLLERHRPELVFHLAALLSASAERKPSLAHKVNVGGTVALLQLCQEQARATGRSVRFMFPSSIAVYGLPDQDTKEIAGAVLEHQWAQPTGMYGCNKLYGELLGTYYSKHSPHAGDAGIDFRAIRFPGLISAETVPTGGTSDYGPEMIHAAARSQAYSCFVREDARLPFMTMPDAVDGFMKLALADEAALSTRVYNIKAFSPTAGQFREKVLEYFPRADIRFEPVPARQAIVDSWPADVDDSRARQDWGFNPRHDFQTAMADYVMPALIERYPAGA
;
A
#
# COMPACT_ATOMS: atom_id res chain seq x y z
N MET A 1 -10.43 5.86 -30.13
CA MET A 1 -10.19 6.47 -28.84
C MET A 1 -8.71 6.29 -28.53
N SER A 2 -7.98 7.35 -28.15
CA SER A 2 -6.57 7.21 -27.75
C SER A 2 -6.52 6.30 -26.52
N SER A 3 -5.73 5.24 -26.56
CA SER A 3 -5.59 4.31 -25.44
C SER A 3 -4.91 5.06 -24.29
N LYS A 4 -5.46 4.94 -23.09
CA LYS A 4 -4.92 5.60 -21.89
C LYS A 4 -3.73 4.78 -21.39
N THR A 5 -2.54 5.35 -21.38
CA THR A 5 -1.34 4.66 -20.90
C THR A 5 -1.12 4.92 -19.40
N VAL A 6 -0.78 3.86 -18.68
CA VAL A 6 -0.41 3.89 -17.26
C VAL A 6 1.00 3.33 -17.06
N LEU A 7 1.79 3.99 -16.20
CA LEU A 7 3.05 3.45 -15.69
C LEU A 7 2.83 2.87 -14.28
N VAL A 8 3.24 1.62 -14.07
CA VAL A 8 3.23 0.99 -12.76
C VAL A 8 4.66 0.64 -12.38
N THR A 9 5.19 1.23 -11.31
CA THR A 9 6.52 0.89 -10.76
C THR A 9 6.36 0.00 -9.54
N GLY A 10 7.26 -0.95 -9.33
CA GLY A 10 7.09 -1.96 -8.27
C GLY A 10 5.99 -2.97 -8.63
N ALA A 11 5.89 -3.29 -9.91
CA ALA A 11 4.79 -4.06 -10.51
C ALA A 11 4.73 -5.53 -10.06
N VAL A 12 5.85 -6.09 -9.57
CA VAL A 12 5.94 -7.48 -9.08
C VAL A 12 5.54 -7.59 -7.60
N GLY A 13 5.33 -6.46 -6.92
CA GLY A 13 4.89 -6.46 -5.51
C GLY A 13 3.46 -6.94 -5.32
N GLU A 14 3.07 -7.22 -4.05
CA GLU A 14 1.74 -7.73 -3.69
C GLU A 14 0.58 -6.92 -4.29
N MET A 15 0.65 -5.59 -4.17
CA MET A 15 -0.38 -4.72 -4.78
C MET A 15 -0.35 -4.78 -6.31
N GLY A 16 0.83 -4.93 -6.91
CA GLY A 16 0.99 -5.05 -8.37
C GLY A 16 0.25 -6.25 -8.94
N HIS A 17 0.29 -7.40 -8.25
CA HIS A 17 -0.40 -8.62 -8.67
C HIS A 17 -1.90 -8.43 -8.91
N GLN A 18 -2.56 -7.61 -8.11
CA GLN A 18 -4.00 -7.35 -8.27
C GLN A 18 -4.29 -6.05 -9.04
N LEU A 19 -3.38 -5.08 -9.00
CA LEU A 19 -3.57 -3.81 -9.71
C LEU A 19 -3.42 -3.96 -11.23
N LEU A 20 -2.47 -4.79 -11.71
CA LEU A 20 -2.27 -4.96 -13.16
C LEU A 20 -3.50 -5.54 -13.87
N PRO A 21 -4.12 -6.63 -13.39
CA PRO A 21 -5.40 -7.10 -13.94
C PRO A 21 -6.50 -6.03 -13.91
N ALA A 22 -6.67 -5.34 -12.76
CA ALA A 22 -7.70 -4.31 -12.61
C ALA A 22 -7.52 -3.14 -13.60
N LEU A 23 -6.28 -2.74 -13.88
CA LEU A 23 -5.97 -1.71 -14.87
C LEU A 23 -6.24 -2.20 -16.31
N ALA A 24 -5.92 -3.45 -16.60
CA ALA A 24 -6.20 -4.05 -17.92
C ALA A 24 -7.71 -4.14 -18.17
N ASP A 25 -8.49 -4.59 -17.18
CA ASP A 25 -9.96 -4.64 -17.24
C ASP A 25 -10.58 -3.24 -17.42
N ALA A 26 -9.94 -2.21 -16.83
CA ALA A 26 -10.32 -0.81 -17.03
C ALA A 26 -9.86 -0.23 -18.39
N GLY A 27 -9.21 -1.03 -19.24
CA GLY A 27 -8.82 -0.66 -20.61
C GLY A 27 -7.56 0.19 -20.72
N TYR A 28 -6.67 0.14 -19.72
CA TYR A 28 -5.38 0.83 -19.77
C TYR A 28 -4.33 0.02 -20.55
N GLU A 29 -3.48 0.72 -21.30
CA GLU A 29 -2.21 0.17 -21.78
C GLU A 29 -1.15 0.30 -20.69
N ILE A 30 -0.72 -0.83 -20.13
CA ILE A 30 0.14 -0.86 -18.95
C ILE A 30 1.62 -0.95 -19.35
N VAL A 31 2.43 -0.04 -18.83
CA VAL A 31 3.88 -0.12 -18.83
C VAL A 31 4.32 -0.47 -17.41
N ALA A 32 4.85 -1.67 -17.20
CA ALA A 32 5.28 -2.16 -15.90
C ALA A 32 6.80 -2.00 -15.74
N LEU A 33 7.24 -1.58 -14.55
CA LEU A 33 8.64 -1.43 -14.17
C LEU A 33 8.88 -2.08 -12.80
N ASP A 34 9.87 -2.96 -12.72
CA ASP A 34 10.30 -3.57 -11.47
C ASP A 34 11.79 -3.94 -11.51
N LEU A 35 12.39 -4.25 -10.34
CA LEU A 35 13.73 -4.85 -10.26
C LEU A 35 13.74 -6.32 -10.68
N ALA A 36 12.61 -7.01 -10.51
CA ALA A 36 12.43 -8.41 -10.88
C ALA A 36 11.70 -8.52 -12.23
N VAL A 37 11.93 -9.64 -12.89
CA VAL A 37 11.16 -10.00 -14.10
C VAL A 37 9.71 -10.21 -13.73
N LEU A 38 8.81 -9.64 -14.52
CA LEU A 38 7.37 -9.81 -14.34
C LEU A 38 6.97 -11.28 -14.52
N PRO A 39 6.23 -11.88 -13.57
CA PRO A 39 5.78 -13.26 -13.68
C PRO A 39 4.94 -13.53 -14.94
N PRO A 40 4.96 -14.79 -15.48
CA PRO A 40 4.25 -15.13 -16.71
C PRO A 40 2.73 -14.87 -16.67
N ASP A 41 2.10 -15.03 -15.53
CA ASP A 41 0.68 -14.76 -15.28
C ASP A 41 0.32 -13.28 -15.33
N LEU A 42 1.28 -12.39 -15.08
CA LEU A 42 1.09 -10.93 -15.11
C LEU A 42 1.54 -10.29 -16.44
N ILE A 43 2.48 -10.90 -17.14
CA ILE A 43 3.06 -10.30 -18.37
C ILE A 43 2.01 -10.07 -19.46
N GLY A 44 0.97 -10.91 -19.50
CA GLY A 44 -0.13 -10.82 -20.47
C GLY A 44 -1.00 -9.56 -20.34
N TYR A 45 -0.99 -8.93 -19.16
CA TYR A 45 -1.71 -7.67 -18.93
C TYR A 45 -0.94 -6.44 -19.40
N CYS A 46 0.37 -6.56 -19.66
CA CYS A 46 1.24 -5.44 -19.90
C CYS A 46 1.58 -5.27 -21.40
N LYS A 47 1.49 -4.05 -21.91
CA LYS A 47 2.02 -3.67 -23.22
C LYS A 47 3.54 -3.79 -23.25
N GLN A 48 4.20 -3.43 -22.12
CA GLN A 48 5.63 -3.55 -21.93
C GLN A 48 5.95 -3.78 -20.45
N SER A 49 6.89 -4.68 -20.17
CA SER A 49 7.53 -4.79 -18.87
C SER A 49 9.02 -4.49 -18.99
N VAL A 50 9.58 -3.81 -17.99
CA VAL A 50 11.00 -3.43 -17.97
C VAL A 50 11.61 -3.77 -16.62
N GLU A 51 12.62 -4.63 -16.66
CA GLU A 51 13.46 -4.95 -15.50
C GLU A 51 14.48 -3.83 -15.29
N THR A 52 14.22 -2.96 -14.31
CA THR A 52 15.13 -1.87 -13.94
C THR A 52 14.81 -1.29 -12.57
N SER A 53 15.79 -0.63 -11.96
CA SER A 53 15.56 0.13 -10.72
C SER A 53 14.86 1.46 -11.01
N ILE A 54 13.98 1.88 -10.09
CA ILE A 54 13.42 3.24 -10.11
C ILE A 54 14.52 4.33 -9.98
N THR A 55 15.69 3.96 -9.47
CA THR A 55 16.83 4.87 -9.34
C THR A 55 17.65 5.02 -10.63
N GLU A 56 17.37 4.21 -11.66
CA GLU A 56 17.96 4.32 -13.00
C GLU A 56 17.21 5.38 -13.82
N THR A 57 17.36 6.63 -13.44
CA THR A 57 16.60 7.78 -13.95
C THR A 57 16.62 7.91 -15.46
N GLY A 58 17.72 7.55 -16.13
CA GLY A 58 17.83 7.58 -17.58
C GLY A 58 16.89 6.57 -18.26
N ARG A 59 16.76 5.35 -17.71
CA ARG A 59 15.81 4.34 -18.21
C ARG A 59 14.37 4.75 -17.97
N VAL A 60 14.06 5.27 -16.77
CA VAL A 60 12.75 5.78 -16.42
C VAL A 60 12.34 6.93 -17.34
N ARG A 61 13.25 7.87 -17.59
CA ARG A 61 13.04 8.97 -18.54
C ARG A 61 12.67 8.46 -19.94
N GLY A 62 13.44 7.51 -20.47
CA GLY A 62 13.17 6.92 -21.78
C GLY A 62 11.81 6.24 -21.88
N LEU A 63 11.29 5.62 -20.79
CA LEU A 63 9.94 5.07 -20.72
C LEU A 63 8.88 6.17 -20.77
N LEU A 64 9.02 7.22 -19.96
CA LEU A 64 8.10 8.34 -19.93
C LEU A 64 8.04 9.07 -21.27
N GLU A 65 9.17 9.34 -21.91
CA GLU A 65 9.23 9.98 -23.24
C GLU A 65 8.56 9.17 -24.33
N ARG A 66 8.74 7.83 -24.31
CA ARG A 66 8.16 6.90 -25.30
C ARG A 66 6.67 6.71 -25.11
N HIS A 67 6.20 6.53 -23.89
CA HIS A 67 4.84 6.09 -23.60
C HIS A 67 3.92 7.21 -23.14
N ARG A 68 4.46 8.30 -22.60
CA ARG A 68 3.75 9.50 -22.13
C ARG A 68 2.53 9.15 -21.26
N PRO A 69 2.70 8.35 -20.17
CA PRO A 69 1.59 7.91 -19.34
C PRO A 69 0.86 9.11 -18.72
N GLU A 70 -0.48 9.05 -18.75
CA GLU A 70 -1.33 10.06 -18.09
C GLU A 70 -1.55 9.72 -16.60
N LEU A 71 -1.29 8.47 -16.24
CA LEU A 71 -1.46 7.92 -14.89
C LEU A 71 -0.21 7.15 -14.49
N VAL A 72 0.25 7.36 -13.26
CA VAL A 72 1.41 6.67 -12.67
C VAL A 72 1.00 6.09 -11.34
N PHE A 73 1.17 4.78 -11.16
CA PHE A 73 1.12 4.12 -9.84
C PHE A 73 2.54 3.84 -9.37
N HIS A 74 3.00 4.57 -8.36
CA HIS A 74 4.35 4.45 -7.85
C HIS A 74 4.44 3.51 -6.66
N LEU A 75 4.43 2.18 -6.93
CA LEU A 75 4.46 1.15 -5.88
C LEU A 75 5.89 0.79 -5.43
N ALA A 76 6.90 1.10 -6.24
CA ALA A 76 8.31 0.74 -5.95
C ALA A 76 8.80 1.34 -4.64
N ALA A 77 9.08 0.50 -3.64
CA ALA A 77 9.59 0.90 -2.34
C ALA A 77 10.23 -0.28 -1.59
N LEU A 78 11.18 0.02 -0.71
CA LEU A 78 11.57 -0.89 0.37
C LEU A 78 10.56 -0.74 1.51
N LEU A 79 9.98 -1.87 1.96
CA LEU A 79 8.99 -1.91 3.02
C LEU A 79 9.63 -1.79 4.42
N SER A 80 8.79 -1.65 5.45
CA SER A 80 9.19 -1.30 6.84
C SER A 80 10.38 -2.08 7.37
N ALA A 81 10.29 -3.41 7.43
CA ALA A 81 11.39 -4.24 7.97
C ALA A 81 12.69 -4.13 7.16
N SER A 82 12.61 -3.97 5.84
CA SER A 82 13.78 -3.78 4.98
C SER A 82 14.35 -2.38 5.07
N ALA A 83 13.51 -1.37 5.26
CA ALA A 83 13.92 0.02 5.44
C ALA A 83 14.69 0.21 6.76
N GLU A 84 14.23 -0.41 7.86
CA GLU A 84 14.94 -0.38 9.13
C GLU A 84 16.31 -1.06 9.06
N ARG A 85 16.40 -2.20 8.38
CA ARG A 85 17.68 -2.90 8.20
C ARG A 85 18.67 -2.18 7.27
N LYS A 86 18.17 -1.42 6.29
CA LYS A 86 18.98 -0.76 5.25
C LYS A 86 18.53 0.69 5.02
N PRO A 87 18.65 1.59 6.04
CA PRO A 87 18.06 2.93 5.99
C PRO A 87 18.58 3.81 4.84
N SER A 88 19.88 3.74 4.53
CA SER A 88 20.45 4.50 3.41
C SER A 88 19.93 4.03 2.04
N LEU A 89 19.72 2.71 1.87
CA LEU A 89 19.13 2.17 0.64
C LEU A 89 17.65 2.55 0.55
N ALA A 90 16.92 2.46 1.67
CA ALA A 90 15.53 2.89 1.73
C ALA A 90 15.39 4.36 1.35
N HIS A 91 16.23 5.25 1.89
CA HIS A 91 16.24 6.66 1.49
C HIS A 91 16.50 6.83 -0.01
N LYS A 92 17.53 6.15 -0.55
CA LYS A 92 17.86 6.22 -1.98
C LYS A 92 16.70 5.78 -2.88
N VAL A 93 16.02 4.69 -2.55
CA VAL A 93 14.91 4.13 -3.35
C VAL A 93 13.62 4.89 -3.08
N ASN A 94 13.17 4.93 -1.82
CA ASN A 94 11.85 5.45 -1.45
C ASN A 94 11.76 6.98 -1.60
N VAL A 95 12.82 7.70 -1.27
CA VAL A 95 12.87 9.16 -1.40
C VAL A 95 13.48 9.56 -2.73
N GLY A 96 14.71 9.14 -3.02
CA GLY A 96 15.40 9.51 -4.26
C GLY A 96 14.64 9.10 -5.53
N GLY A 97 14.13 7.86 -5.54
CA GLY A 97 13.30 7.35 -6.65
C GLY A 97 12.00 8.14 -6.84
N THR A 98 11.30 8.45 -5.73
CA THR A 98 10.05 9.24 -5.77
C THR A 98 10.31 10.67 -6.25
N VAL A 99 11.37 11.34 -5.75
CA VAL A 99 11.78 12.68 -6.19
C VAL A 99 12.03 12.68 -7.70
N ALA A 100 12.87 11.76 -8.17
CA ALA A 100 13.22 11.66 -9.58
C ALA A 100 11.98 11.40 -10.46
N LEU A 101 11.09 10.50 -10.07
CA LEU A 101 9.90 10.18 -10.83
C LEU A 101 8.92 11.37 -10.88
N LEU A 102 8.70 12.08 -9.77
CA LEU A 102 7.88 13.30 -9.75
C LEU A 102 8.45 14.38 -10.67
N GLN A 103 9.77 14.59 -10.65
CA GLN A 103 10.44 15.55 -11.55
C GLN A 103 10.24 15.18 -13.01
N LEU A 104 10.47 13.91 -13.38
CA LEU A 104 10.27 13.43 -14.75
C LEU A 104 8.83 13.54 -15.22
N CYS A 105 7.85 13.23 -14.35
CA CYS A 105 6.43 13.42 -14.63
C CYS A 105 6.07 14.91 -14.82
N GLN A 106 6.65 15.80 -14.02
CA GLN A 106 6.46 17.24 -14.17
C GLN A 106 7.04 17.77 -15.49
N GLU A 107 8.24 17.29 -15.89
CA GLU A 107 8.85 17.61 -17.19
C GLU A 107 7.96 17.14 -18.34
N GLN A 108 7.41 15.91 -18.26
CA GLN A 108 6.47 15.37 -19.24
C GLN A 108 5.18 16.22 -19.31
N ALA A 109 4.58 16.53 -18.16
CA ALA A 109 3.36 17.33 -18.10
C ALA A 109 3.54 18.67 -18.83
N ARG A 110 4.64 19.38 -18.57
CA ARG A 110 4.99 20.62 -19.24
C ARG A 110 5.21 20.45 -20.75
N ALA A 111 5.94 19.41 -21.14
CA ALA A 111 6.23 19.15 -22.55
C ALA A 111 4.99 18.77 -23.38
N THR A 112 3.99 18.15 -22.73
CA THR A 112 2.77 17.71 -23.40
C THR A 112 1.59 18.65 -23.24
N GLY A 113 1.65 19.61 -22.31
CA GLY A 113 0.53 20.47 -21.90
C GLY A 113 -0.61 19.70 -21.23
N ARG A 114 -0.33 18.50 -20.68
CA ARG A 114 -1.33 17.65 -20.00
C ARG A 114 -0.83 17.22 -18.64
N SER A 115 -1.70 17.29 -17.63
CA SER A 115 -1.39 16.85 -16.28
C SER A 115 -1.09 15.34 -16.23
N VAL A 116 -0.20 14.95 -15.32
CA VAL A 116 0.08 13.56 -14.97
C VAL A 116 -0.51 13.28 -13.60
N ARG A 117 -1.42 12.31 -13.52
CA ARG A 117 -1.95 11.83 -12.25
C ARG A 117 -0.97 10.87 -11.61
N PHE A 118 -0.54 11.19 -10.40
CA PHE A 118 0.49 10.46 -9.67
C PHE A 118 -0.11 9.83 -8.41
N MET A 119 -0.29 8.51 -8.44
CA MET A 119 -0.84 7.71 -7.35
C MET A 119 0.28 7.20 -6.45
N PHE A 120 0.24 7.58 -5.17
CA PHE A 120 1.26 7.25 -4.19
C PHE A 120 0.69 6.41 -3.04
N PRO A 121 1.11 5.13 -2.91
CA PRO A 121 0.73 4.32 -1.76
C PRO A 121 1.55 4.76 -0.54
N SER A 122 0.94 5.58 0.31
CA SER A 122 1.44 5.88 1.63
C SER A 122 1.05 4.78 2.62
N SER A 123 1.20 4.99 3.90
CA SER A 123 0.99 3.96 4.93
C SER A 123 0.63 4.60 6.27
N ILE A 124 -0.08 3.86 7.12
CA ILE A 124 -0.25 4.21 8.54
C ILE A 124 1.08 4.33 9.30
N ALA A 125 2.19 3.84 8.73
CA ALA A 125 3.54 4.02 9.26
C ALA A 125 4.01 5.48 9.34
N VAL A 126 3.29 6.43 8.72
CA VAL A 126 3.54 7.88 8.86
C VAL A 126 3.14 8.42 10.23
N TYR A 127 2.34 7.66 10.96
CA TYR A 127 1.92 8.03 12.31
C TYR A 127 2.96 7.64 13.36
N GLY A 128 2.99 8.36 14.48
CA GLY A 128 3.80 8.05 15.63
C GLY A 128 3.15 8.55 16.91
N LEU A 129 2.42 7.65 17.58
CA LEU A 129 1.84 7.91 18.89
C LEU A 129 2.91 7.63 19.96
N PRO A 130 3.03 8.47 21.01
CA PRO A 130 4.15 8.40 21.93
C PRO A 130 4.10 7.18 22.88
N ASP A 131 2.90 6.71 23.20
CA ASP A 131 2.67 5.63 24.16
C ASP A 131 1.31 4.97 23.96
N GLN A 132 1.09 3.86 24.69
CA GLN A 132 -0.13 3.06 24.60
C GLN A 132 -1.37 3.81 25.13
N ASP A 133 -1.23 4.60 26.19
CA ASP A 133 -2.34 5.38 26.77
C ASP A 133 -2.85 6.40 25.73
N THR A 134 -1.93 7.09 25.06
CA THR A 134 -2.26 7.99 23.95
C THR A 134 -2.95 7.27 22.81
N LYS A 135 -2.47 6.07 22.45
CA LYS A 135 -3.06 5.24 21.38
C LYS A 135 -4.50 4.85 21.70
N GLU A 136 -4.79 4.48 22.94
CA GLU A 136 -6.15 4.11 23.38
C GLU A 136 -7.09 5.32 23.38
N ILE A 137 -6.62 6.48 23.83
CA ILE A 137 -7.43 7.71 23.90
C ILE A 137 -7.64 8.33 22.52
N ALA A 138 -6.68 8.21 21.60
CA ALA A 138 -6.73 8.84 20.28
C ALA A 138 -7.91 8.36 19.42
N GLY A 139 -8.38 7.12 19.63
CA GLY A 139 -9.45 6.54 18.84
C GLY A 139 -9.09 6.46 17.34
N ALA A 140 -10.03 6.84 16.47
CA ALA A 140 -9.79 6.89 15.02
C ALA A 140 -9.02 8.17 14.65
N VAL A 141 -7.77 8.01 14.22
CA VAL A 141 -6.83 9.11 13.95
C VAL A 141 -7.09 9.76 12.60
N LEU A 142 -7.20 11.08 12.58
CA LEU A 142 -7.33 11.89 11.36
C LEU A 142 -5.98 12.11 10.66
N GLU A 143 -6.00 12.44 9.35
CA GLU A 143 -4.79 12.59 8.53
C GLU A 143 -3.80 13.65 9.04
N HIS A 144 -4.27 14.68 9.72
CA HIS A 144 -3.42 15.77 10.25
C HIS A 144 -2.91 15.52 11.68
N GLN A 145 -3.35 14.46 12.33
CA GLN A 145 -2.95 14.12 13.70
C GLN A 145 -1.76 13.15 13.68
N TRP A 146 -0.89 13.24 14.66
CA TRP A 146 0.18 12.26 14.95
C TRP A 146 1.08 11.88 13.75
N ALA A 147 1.17 12.71 12.70
CA ALA A 147 2.07 12.47 11.57
C ALA A 147 3.54 12.71 11.97
N GLN A 148 4.05 11.87 12.87
CA GLN A 148 5.38 11.92 13.48
C GLN A 148 6.02 10.52 13.49
N PRO A 149 6.38 9.98 12.31
CA PRO A 149 6.82 8.61 12.16
C PRO A 149 8.05 8.29 13.01
N THR A 150 8.06 7.10 13.61
CA THR A 150 9.15 6.60 14.46
C THR A 150 10.11 5.69 13.71
N GLY A 151 9.79 5.29 12.47
CA GLY A 151 10.61 4.39 11.64
C GLY A 151 10.99 5.01 10.28
N MET A 152 12.08 4.50 9.70
CA MET A 152 12.61 5.00 8.41
C MET A 152 11.58 4.94 7.28
N TYR A 153 10.81 3.85 7.21
CA TYR A 153 9.78 3.70 6.19
C TYR A 153 8.70 4.78 6.31
N GLY A 154 8.21 5.02 7.53
CA GLY A 154 7.24 6.08 7.81
C GLY A 154 7.77 7.47 7.45
N CYS A 155 9.03 7.77 7.82
CA CYS A 155 9.70 9.02 7.43
C CYS A 155 9.76 9.19 5.91
N ASN A 156 10.10 8.12 5.17
CA ASN A 156 10.16 8.17 3.71
C ASN A 156 8.77 8.40 3.09
N LYS A 157 7.73 7.74 3.62
CA LYS A 157 6.35 7.89 3.14
C LYS A 157 5.81 9.28 3.43
N LEU A 158 5.99 9.79 4.63
CA LEU A 158 5.57 11.15 4.99
C LEU A 158 6.26 12.22 4.13
N TYR A 159 7.58 12.07 3.89
CA TYR A 159 8.28 12.96 2.97
C TYR A 159 7.66 12.91 1.55
N GLY A 160 7.34 11.71 1.05
CA GLY A 160 6.67 11.53 -0.25
C GLY A 160 5.31 12.24 -0.33
N GLU A 161 4.49 12.16 0.73
CA GLU A 161 3.22 12.87 0.83
C GLU A 161 3.40 14.39 0.75
N LEU A 162 4.33 14.92 1.54
CA LEU A 162 4.61 16.36 1.59
C LEU A 162 5.15 16.86 0.24
N LEU A 163 6.08 16.11 -0.35
CA LEU A 163 6.66 16.45 -1.64
C LEU A 163 5.64 16.38 -2.77
N GLY A 164 4.84 15.32 -2.84
CA GLY A 164 3.79 15.20 -3.85
C GLY A 164 2.74 16.30 -3.73
N THR A 165 2.36 16.67 -2.50
CA THR A 165 1.48 17.80 -2.24
C THR A 165 2.10 19.13 -2.69
N TYR A 166 3.40 19.31 -2.46
CA TYR A 166 4.12 20.48 -2.96
C TYR A 166 4.04 20.56 -4.50
N TYR A 167 4.35 19.47 -5.20
CA TYR A 167 4.28 19.45 -6.67
C TYR A 167 2.88 19.73 -7.20
N SER A 168 1.86 19.25 -6.52
CA SER A 168 0.46 19.41 -6.94
C SER A 168 -0.12 20.80 -6.66
N LYS A 169 0.28 21.44 -5.55
CA LYS A 169 -0.39 22.67 -5.06
C LYS A 169 0.49 23.91 -4.98
N HIS A 170 1.78 23.74 -4.76
CA HIS A 170 2.65 24.86 -4.35
C HIS A 170 3.84 25.10 -5.28
N SER A 171 4.12 24.17 -6.17
CA SER A 171 5.22 24.37 -7.12
C SER A 171 4.88 25.51 -8.11
N PRO A 172 5.88 26.24 -8.64
CA PRO A 172 5.63 27.26 -9.66
C PRO A 172 4.97 26.71 -10.93
N HIS A 173 4.88 25.39 -11.05
CA HIS A 173 4.30 24.67 -12.18
C HIS A 173 3.03 23.88 -11.78
N ALA A 174 2.47 24.13 -10.61
CA ALA A 174 1.16 23.63 -10.24
C ALA A 174 0.08 24.29 -11.13
N GLY A 175 -0.94 23.53 -11.54
CA GLY A 175 -2.01 24.02 -12.40
C GLY A 175 -2.21 23.18 -13.66
N ASP A 176 -2.67 23.77 -14.75
CA ASP A 176 -3.23 23.07 -15.92
C ASP A 176 -2.34 21.99 -16.57
N ALA A 177 -1.02 22.07 -16.42
CA ALA A 177 -0.07 21.09 -16.93
C ALA A 177 0.93 20.66 -15.83
N GLY A 178 0.41 20.26 -14.68
CA GLY A 178 1.20 19.87 -13.51
C GLY A 178 1.03 18.42 -13.11
N ILE A 179 1.34 18.16 -11.85
CA ILE A 179 1.13 16.87 -11.19
C ILE A 179 -0.20 16.88 -10.44
N ASP A 180 -1.10 15.96 -10.76
CA ASP A 180 -2.27 15.62 -9.93
C ASP A 180 -1.86 14.52 -8.96
N PHE A 181 -1.27 14.91 -7.82
CA PHE A 181 -0.81 13.97 -6.80
C PHE A 181 -1.95 13.51 -5.91
N ARG A 182 -2.03 12.20 -5.69
CA ARG A 182 -3.02 11.57 -4.81
C ARG A 182 -2.37 10.43 -4.03
N ALA A 183 -2.59 10.39 -2.72
CA ALA A 183 -2.03 9.38 -1.84
C ALA A 183 -3.08 8.73 -0.95
N ILE A 184 -2.89 7.45 -0.67
CA ILE A 184 -3.63 6.69 0.33
C ILE A 184 -2.67 6.21 1.39
N ARG A 185 -3.00 6.43 2.66
CA ARG A 185 -2.36 5.78 3.81
C ARG A 185 -3.00 4.42 4.00
N PHE A 186 -2.38 3.41 3.41
CA PHE A 186 -2.86 2.04 3.55
C PHE A 186 -2.67 1.52 4.98
N PRO A 187 -3.66 0.82 5.53
CA PRO A 187 -3.54 0.05 6.77
C PRO A 187 -2.75 -1.25 6.53
N GLY A 188 -2.78 -2.18 7.48
CA GLY A 188 -2.33 -3.55 7.23
C GLY A 188 -3.13 -4.18 6.09
N LEU A 189 -2.44 -4.76 5.11
CA LEU A 189 -3.09 -5.40 3.97
C LEU A 189 -3.07 -6.92 4.15
N ILE A 190 -4.21 -7.56 3.86
CA ILE A 190 -4.35 -9.00 3.88
C ILE A 190 -4.51 -9.48 2.44
N SER A 191 -3.50 -10.20 1.93
CA SER A 191 -3.54 -10.85 0.63
C SER A 191 -3.70 -12.36 0.81
N ALA A 192 -4.64 -12.95 0.07
CA ALA A 192 -4.78 -14.39 -0.01
C ALA A 192 -3.89 -15.01 -1.11
N GLU A 193 -3.42 -14.19 -2.05
CA GLU A 193 -2.65 -14.62 -3.21
C GLU A 193 -1.13 -14.61 -2.98
N THR A 194 -0.66 -13.87 -1.99
CA THR A 194 0.75 -13.75 -1.68
C THR A 194 1.05 -14.25 -0.26
N VAL A 195 2.29 -14.68 -0.03
CA VAL A 195 2.73 -15.09 1.32
C VAL A 195 3.32 -13.86 2.03
N PRO A 196 3.00 -13.63 3.32
CA PRO A 196 3.57 -12.53 4.09
C PRO A 196 5.09 -12.53 4.06
N THR A 197 5.71 -11.36 3.95
CA THR A 197 7.17 -11.21 3.81
C THR A 197 7.86 -10.66 5.05
N GLY A 198 7.18 -10.61 6.19
CA GLY A 198 7.69 -10.15 7.49
C GLY A 198 7.55 -8.64 7.71
N GLY A 199 6.50 -8.03 7.18
CA GLY A 199 6.11 -6.65 7.47
C GLY A 199 5.68 -6.45 8.94
N THR A 200 5.55 -5.21 9.36
CA THR A 200 5.14 -4.86 10.74
C THR A 200 3.70 -5.29 11.04
N SER A 201 2.80 -5.23 10.06
CA SER A 201 1.40 -5.65 10.18
C SER A 201 1.16 -7.12 9.82
N ASP A 202 2.21 -7.88 9.48
CA ASP A 202 2.07 -9.25 8.97
C ASP A 202 1.72 -10.29 10.05
N TYR A 203 1.64 -9.90 11.33
CA TYR A 203 1.30 -10.85 12.40
C TYR A 203 -0.05 -11.57 12.19
N GLY A 204 -1.06 -10.87 11.66
CA GLY A 204 -2.34 -11.47 11.30
C GLY A 204 -2.24 -12.42 10.09
N PRO A 205 -1.76 -11.96 8.92
CA PRO A 205 -1.51 -12.81 7.77
C PRO A 205 -0.58 -14.00 8.05
N GLU A 206 0.53 -13.82 8.77
CA GLU A 206 1.44 -14.92 9.15
C GLU A 206 0.74 -15.99 10.00
N MET A 207 -0.10 -15.56 10.96
CA MET A 207 -0.90 -16.44 11.81
C MET A 207 -1.84 -17.32 10.98
N ILE A 208 -2.54 -16.72 10.01
CA ILE A 208 -3.46 -17.40 9.11
C ILE A 208 -2.73 -18.44 8.26
N HIS A 209 -1.61 -18.05 7.63
CA HIS A 209 -0.82 -18.94 6.78
C HIS A 209 -0.16 -20.07 7.56
N ALA A 210 0.31 -19.84 8.80
CA ALA A 210 0.87 -20.88 9.65
C ALA A 210 -0.19 -21.91 10.03
N ALA A 211 -1.39 -21.47 10.42
CA ALA A 211 -2.50 -22.34 10.75
C ALA A 211 -2.93 -23.21 9.55
N ALA A 212 -3.04 -22.62 8.36
CA ALA A 212 -3.40 -23.34 7.14
C ALA A 212 -2.37 -24.43 6.76
N ARG A 213 -1.10 -24.23 7.12
CA ARG A 213 -0.01 -25.20 6.94
C ARG A 213 0.17 -26.17 8.12
N SER A 214 -0.70 -26.11 9.12
CA SER A 214 -0.56 -26.87 10.37
C SER A 214 0.79 -26.65 11.08
N GLN A 215 1.33 -25.43 11.00
CA GLN A 215 2.58 -25.03 11.64
C GLN A 215 2.28 -24.24 12.91
N ALA A 216 3.08 -24.44 13.97
CA ALA A 216 3.03 -23.61 15.15
C ALA A 216 3.46 -22.16 14.81
N TYR A 217 2.82 -21.19 15.41
CA TYR A 217 3.11 -19.77 15.20
C TYR A 217 3.30 -19.02 16.52
N SER A 218 4.45 -18.36 16.67
CA SER A 218 4.73 -17.43 17.75
C SER A 218 4.48 -16.00 17.27
N CYS A 219 3.34 -15.44 17.65
CA CYS A 219 2.96 -14.09 17.29
C CYS A 219 3.89 -13.07 18.00
N PHE A 220 4.57 -12.26 17.24
CA PHE A 220 5.58 -11.32 17.71
C PHE A 220 5.02 -10.04 18.35
N VAL A 221 3.69 -9.92 18.45
CA VAL A 221 3.00 -8.83 19.16
C VAL A 221 2.16 -9.36 20.30
N ARG A 222 1.78 -8.48 21.24
CA ARG A 222 0.84 -8.82 22.33
C ARG A 222 -0.55 -9.14 21.77
N GLU A 223 -1.32 -9.87 22.52
CA GLU A 223 -2.69 -10.25 22.19
C GLU A 223 -3.62 -9.04 22.02
N ASP A 224 -3.41 -7.98 22.79
CA ASP A 224 -4.16 -6.72 22.75
C ASP A 224 -3.71 -5.77 21.63
N ALA A 225 -2.60 -6.05 20.95
CA ALA A 225 -2.08 -5.23 19.87
C ALA A 225 -3.13 -5.05 18.75
N ARG A 226 -3.45 -3.80 18.42
CA ARG A 226 -4.50 -3.43 17.46
C ARG A 226 -3.94 -2.51 16.38
N LEU A 227 -4.29 -2.79 15.13
CA LEU A 227 -4.04 -1.95 13.96
C LEU A 227 -5.27 -1.97 13.05
N PRO A 228 -5.46 -0.95 12.20
CA PRO A 228 -6.42 -1.04 11.10
C PRO A 228 -5.90 -1.98 10.00
N PHE A 229 -6.83 -2.68 9.35
CA PHE A 229 -6.59 -3.61 8.25
C PHE A 229 -7.63 -3.47 7.14
N MET A 230 -7.31 -4.04 5.99
CA MET A 230 -8.23 -4.29 4.90
C MET A 230 -7.73 -5.42 4.00
N THR A 231 -8.61 -5.95 3.14
CA THR A 231 -8.22 -6.93 2.12
C THR A 231 -7.50 -6.26 0.96
N MET A 232 -6.64 -6.98 0.26
CA MET A 232 -5.96 -6.47 -0.94
C MET A 232 -6.94 -6.06 -2.06
N PRO A 233 -8.02 -6.83 -2.36
CA PRO A 233 -9.03 -6.39 -3.33
C PRO A 233 -9.68 -5.04 -2.97
N ASP A 234 -10.03 -4.81 -1.70
CA ASP A 234 -10.58 -3.52 -1.28
C ASP A 234 -9.56 -2.38 -1.37
N ALA A 235 -8.27 -2.68 -1.12
CA ALA A 235 -7.18 -1.73 -1.26
C ALA A 235 -7.01 -1.30 -2.73
N VAL A 236 -7.01 -2.24 -3.66
CA VAL A 236 -6.89 -1.97 -5.10
C VAL A 236 -8.13 -1.23 -5.61
N ASP A 237 -9.35 -1.65 -5.24
CA ASP A 237 -10.58 -0.95 -5.59
C ASP A 237 -10.57 0.51 -5.09
N GLY A 238 -10.18 0.73 -3.83
CA GLY A 238 -10.03 2.07 -3.27
C GLY A 238 -8.98 2.91 -4.02
N PHE A 239 -7.83 2.31 -4.38
CA PHE A 239 -6.78 3.01 -5.10
C PHE A 239 -7.20 3.38 -6.53
N MET A 240 -7.92 2.49 -7.22
CA MET A 240 -8.52 2.76 -8.52
C MET A 240 -9.62 3.82 -8.44
N LYS A 241 -10.51 3.77 -7.44
CA LYS A 241 -11.53 4.81 -7.23
C LYS A 241 -10.92 6.17 -7.02
N LEU A 242 -9.90 6.30 -6.15
CA LEU A 242 -9.19 7.56 -5.98
C LEU A 242 -8.51 8.01 -7.28
N ALA A 243 -7.92 7.08 -8.05
CA ALA A 243 -7.31 7.41 -9.34
C ALA A 243 -8.32 7.94 -10.36
N LEU A 244 -9.58 7.52 -10.30
CA LEU A 244 -10.64 7.93 -11.22
C LEU A 244 -11.49 9.09 -10.72
N ALA A 245 -11.38 9.46 -9.44
CA ALA A 245 -12.15 10.54 -8.85
C ALA A 245 -11.94 11.88 -9.55
N ASP A 246 -12.96 12.70 -9.59
CA ASP A 246 -12.84 14.10 -10.05
C ASP A 246 -11.92 14.88 -9.09
N GLU A 247 -10.93 15.56 -9.65
CA GLU A 247 -10.01 16.38 -8.86
C GLU A 247 -10.73 17.46 -8.05
N ALA A 248 -11.80 18.02 -8.59
CA ALA A 248 -12.59 19.05 -7.93
C ALA A 248 -13.35 18.54 -6.69
N ALA A 249 -13.59 17.23 -6.60
CA ALA A 249 -14.23 16.62 -5.42
C ALA A 249 -13.25 16.39 -4.26
N LEU A 250 -11.94 16.45 -4.50
CA LEU A 250 -10.93 16.10 -3.51
C LEU A 250 -10.65 17.26 -2.54
N SER A 251 -11.02 17.11 -1.28
CA SER A 251 -10.73 18.09 -0.21
C SER A 251 -9.27 18.07 0.24
N THR A 252 -8.59 16.95 0.03
CA THR A 252 -7.16 16.74 0.37
C THR A 252 -6.43 15.97 -0.72
N ARG A 253 -5.11 15.84 -0.60
CA ARG A 253 -4.29 14.99 -1.50
C ARG A 253 -3.88 13.67 -0.84
N VAL A 254 -4.11 13.52 0.46
CA VAL A 254 -3.74 12.35 1.25
C VAL A 254 -4.95 11.88 2.04
N TYR A 255 -5.28 10.61 1.93
CA TYR A 255 -6.46 10.02 2.53
C TYR A 255 -6.10 8.80 3.40
N ASN A 256 -6.74 8.71 4.56
CA ASN A 256 -6.81 7.47 5.31
C ASN A 256 -7.88 6.55 4.70
N ILE A 257 -7.61 5.24 4.72
CA ILE A 257 -8.62 4.20 4.47
C ILE A 257 -8.44 3.03 5.41
N LYS A 258 -9.54 2.33 5.70
CA LYS A 258 -9.56 1.07 6.45
C LYS A 258 -10.83 0.27 6.13
N ALA A 259 -10.84 -1.00 6.53
CA ALA A 259 -12.06 -1.81 6.55
C ALA A 259 -12.44 -2.21 7.99
N PHE A 260 -11.47 -2.68 8.78
CA PHE A 260 -11.67 -3.16 10.15
C PHE A 260 -10.39 -3.00 10.97
N SER A 261 -10.51 -3.05 12.32
CA SER A 261 -9.38 -2.84 13.22
C SER A 261 -9.38 -3.87 14.36
N PRO A 262 -9.05 -5.16 14.10
CA PRO A 262 -9.05 -6.22 15.09
C PRO A 262 -7.78 -6.19 15.96
N THR A 263 -7.88 -6.77 17.16
CA THR A 263 -6.70 -7.12 17.93
C THR A 263 -6.04 -8.40 17.38
N ALA A 264 -4.78 -8.64 17.75
CA ALA A 264 -4.09 -9.89 17.43
C ALA A 264 -4.81 -11.11 18.06
N GLY A 265 -5.43 -10.93 19.23
CA GLY A 265 -6.29 -11.95 19.86
C GLY A 265 -7.53 -12.27 19.02
N GLN A 266 -8.21 -11.25 18.47
CA GLN A 266 -9.33 -11.44 17.58
C GLN A 266 -8.93 -12.15 16.28
N PHE A 267 -7.74 -11.89 15.75
CA PHE A 267 -7.19 -12.68 14.64
C PHE A 267 -7.03 -14.15 15.02
N ARG A 268 -6.43 -14.45 16.21
CA ARG A 268 -6.31 -15.83 16.69
C ARG A 268 -7.66 -16.52 16.84
N GLU A 269 -8.62 -15.86 17.48
CA GLU A 269 -9.97 -16.39 17.63
C GLU A 269 -10.59 -16.75 16.27
N LYS A 270 -10.48 -15.84 15.32
CA LYS A 270 -11.01 -16.04 13.96
C LYS A 270 -10.29 -17.17 13.22
N VAL A 271 -8.98 -17.30 13.36
CA VAL A 271 -8.21 -18.41 12.79
C VAL A 271 -8.62 -19.75 13.39
N LEU A 272 -8.86 -19.80 14.72
CA LEU A 272 -9.27 -21.02 15.41
C LEU A 272 -10.70 -21.50 15.03
N GLU A 273 -11.57 -20.61 14.52
CA GLU A 273 -12.86 -21.02 13.95
C GLU A 273 -12.70 -21.96 12.74
N TYR A 274 -11.68 -21.72 11.91
CA TYR A 274 -11.38 -22.51 10.70
C TYR A 274 -10.35 -23.63 10.94
N PHE A 275 -9.40 -23.37 11.83
CA PHE A 275 -8.30 -24.29 12.18
C PHE A 275 -8.27 -24.56 13.69
N PRO A 276 -9.22 -25.35 14.25
CA PRO A 276 -9.37 -25.51 15.71
C PRO A 276 -8.16 -26.12 16.42
N ARG A 277 -7.24 -26.75 15.68
CA ARG A 277 -6.01 -27.38 16.21
C ARG A 277 -4.76 -26.54 15.99
N ALA A 278 -4.87 -25.29 15.50
CA ALA A 278 -3.72 -24.43 15.29
C ALA A 278 -3.02 -24.09 16.63
N ASP A 279 -1.71 -24.24 16.69
CA ASP A 279 -0.88 -23.85 17.86
C ASP A 279 -0.38 -22.42 17.64
N ILE A 280 -1.10 -21.46 18.23
CA ILE A 280 -0.80 -20.03 18.12
C ILE A 280 -0.54 -19.48 19.51
N ARG A 281 0.67 -18.94 19.72
CA ARG A 281 1.13 -18.35 20.98
C ARG A 281 1.49 -16.89 20.78
N PHE A 282 1.44 -16.08 21.83
CA PHE A 282 1.92 -14.72 21.83
C PHE A 282 3.27 -14.64 22.53
N GLU A 283 4.29 -14.29 21.75
CA GLU A 283 5.67 -14.13 22.22
C GLU A 283 6.21 -12.77 21.70
N PRO A 284 5.80 -11.64 22.31
CA PRO A 284 6.12 -10.32 21.81
C PRO A 284 7.61 -10.07 21.66
N VAL A 285 8.03 -9.63 20.47
CA VAL A 285 9.39 -9.18 20.19
C VAL A 285 9.45 -7.68 20.47
N PRO A 286 10.17 -7.19 21.50
CA PRO A 286 10.08 -5.80 21.98
C PRO A 286 10.25 -4.75 20.89
N ALA A 287 11.22 -4.93 19.98
CA ALA A 287 11.47 -3.99 18.89
C ALA A 287 10.34 -3.93 17.87
N ARG A 288 9.70 -5.07 17.54
CA ARG A 288 8.54 -5.12 16.62
C ARG A 288 7.28 -4.60 17.31
N GLN A 289 7.09 -4.96 18.58
CA GLN A 289 5.97 -4.48 19.39
C GLN A 289 5.99 -2.95 19.51
N ALA A 290 7.15 -2.34 19.78
CA ALA A 290 7.28 -0.89 19.89
C ALA A 290 6.85 -0.14 18.61
N ILE A 291 7.12 -0.72 17.44
CA ILE A 291 6.66 -0.13 16.17
C ILE A 291 5.13 -0.22 16.07
N VAL A 292 4.54 -1.37 16.38
CA VAL A 292 3.07 -1.55 16.37
C VAL A 292 2.40 -0.63 17.38
N ASP A 293 2.99 -0.45 18.58
CA ASP A 293 2.47 0.44 19.60
C ASP A 293 2.48 1.92 19.19
N SER A 294 3.45 2.33 18.37
CA SER A 294 3.53 3.69 17.84
C SER A 294 2.56 3.99 16.68
N TRP A 295 1.93 2.98 16.08
CA TRP A 295 0.94 3.16 15.01
C TRP A 295 -0.48 3.25 15.61
N PRO A 296 -1.42 3.93 14.93
CA PRO A 296 -2.78 4.09 15.45
C PRO A 296 -3.52 2.75 15.57
N ALA A 297 -4.36 2.64 16.59
CA ALA A 297 -5.27 1.49 16.72
C ALA A 297 -6.36 1.51 15.64
N ASP A 298 -6.71 2.70 15.18
CA ASP A 298 -7.72 2.94 14.15
C ASP A 298 -7.47 4.26 13.42
N VAL A 299 -8.03 4.43 12.21
CA VAL A 299 -7.94 5.67 11.44
C VAL A 299 -9.34 6.10 10.99
N ASP A 300 -9.54 7.42 10.88
CA ASP A 300 -10.77 7.99 10.33
C ASP A 300 -10.66 8.06 8.80
N ASP A 301 -11.60 7.43 8.10
CA ASP A 301 -11.69 7.36 6.65
C ASP A 301 -12.88 8.18 6.08
N SER A 302 -13.48 9.03 6.90
CA SER A 302 -14.68 9.79 6.55
C SER A 302 -14.48 10.69 5.33
N ARG A 303 -13.29 11.29 5.17
CA ARG A 303 -12.95 12.08 3.98
C ARG A 303 -12.91 11.24 2.71
N ALA A 304 -12.32 10.06 2.77
CA ALA A 304 -12.29 9.14 1.63
C ALA A 304 -13.69 8.73 1.20
N ARG A 305 -14.57 8.45 2.18
CA ARG A 305 -15.99 8.13 1.94
C ARG A 305 -16.74 9.31 1.32
N GLN A 306 -16.51 10.52 1.81
CA GLN A 306 -17.21 11.71 1.37
C GLN A 306 -16.75 12.18 -0.02
N ASP A 307 -15.44 12.26 -0.25
CA ASP A 307 -14.88 12.92 -1.43
C ASP A 307 -14.93 12.03 -2.68
N TRP A 308 -14.71 10.72 -2.54
CA TRP A 308 -14.64 9.81 -3.68
C TRP A 308 -15.32 8.44 -3.48
N GLY A 309 -16.20 8.36 -2.49
CA GLY A 309 -17.09 7.21 -2.33
C GLY A 309 -16.36 5.94 -1.90
N PHE A 310 -15.28 6.03 -1.09
CA PHE A 310 -14.64 4.86 -0.53
C PHE A 310 -15.63 4.03 0.26
N ASN A 311 -15.71 2.76 -0.03
CA ASN A 311 -16.58 1.81 0.68
C ASN A 311 -16.02 0.41 0.52
N PRO A 312 -15.25 -0.11 1.50
CA PRO A 312 -14.71 -1.46 1.46
C PRO A 312 -15.85 -2.48 1.46
N ARG A 313 -15.68 -3.57 0.73
CA ARG A 313 -16.69 -4.64 0.61
C ARG A 313 -16.70 -5.59 1.79
N HIS A 314 -15.51 -5.77 2.40
CA HIS A 314 -15.30 -6.75 3.45
C HIS A 314 -15.18 -6.08 4.81
N ASP A 315 -15.98 -6.55 5.76
CA ASP A 315 -15.67 -6.45 7.19
C ASP A 315 -14.72 -7.59 7.59
N PHE A 316 -14.33 -7.69 8.87
CA PHE A 316 -13.40 -8.72 9.31
C PHE A 316 -13.94 -10.14 9.14
N GLN A 317 -15.25 -10.36 9.34
CA GLN A 317 -15.88 -11.65 9.17
C GLN A 317 -15.89 -12.08 7.71
N THR A 318 -16.38 -11.23 6.82
CA THR A 318 -16.47 -11.50 5.37
C THR A 318 -15.09 -11.54 4.70
N ALA A 319 -14.13 -10.76 5.16
CA ALA A 319 -12.75 -10.86 4.71
C ALA A 319 -12.18 -12.27 4.90
N MET A 320 -12.42 -12.87 6.07
CA MET A 320 -11.98 -14.22 6.36
C MET A 320 -12.80 -15.27 5.59
N ALA A 321 -14.14 -15.16 5.62
CA ALA A 321 -15.03 -16.18 5.05
C ALA A 321 -15.02 -16.21 3.52
N ASP A 322 -15.03 -15.04 2.87
CA ASP A 322 -15.31 -14.92 1.44
C ASP A 322 -14.04 -14.75 0.59
N TYR A 323 -12.95 -14.25 1.21
CA TYR A 323 -11.71 -13.97 0.48
C TYR A 323 -10.53 -14.83 0.95
N VAL A 324 -10.20 -14.79 2.26
CA VAL A 324 -8.94 -15.38 2.74
C VAL A 324 -9.03 -16.90 2.82
N MET A 325 -10.06 -17.43 3.47
CA MET A 325 -10.13 -18.88 3.74
C MET A 325 -10.31 -19.72 2.48
N PRO A 326 -11.18 -19.35 1.50
CA PRO A 326 -11.28 -20.12 0.26
C PRO A 326 -9.96 -20.24 -0.48
N ALA A 327 -9.23 -19.14 -0.63
CA ALA A 327 -7.94 -19.14 -1.33
C ALA A 327 -6.84 -19.93 -0.58
N LEU A 328 -6.85 -19.90 0.75
CA LEU A 328 -5.87 -20.67 1.54
C LEU A 328 -6.16 -22.17 1.55
N ILE A 329 -7.45 -22.57 1.58
CA ILE A 329 -7.83 -23.99 1.48
C ILE A 329 -7.43 -24.54 0.11
N GLU A 330 -7.59 -23.78 -0.96
CA GLU A 330 -7.13 -24.14 -2.30
C GLU A 330 -5.59 -24.23 -2.36
N ARG A 331 -4.90 -23.26 -1.77
CA ARG A 331 -3.43 -23.17 -1.77
C ARG A 331 -2.76 -24.26 -0.92
N TYR A 332 -3.36 -24.64 0.19
CA TYR A 332 -2.84 -25.62 1.14
C TYR A 332 -3.85 -26.77 1.37
N PRO A 333 -4.05 -27.65 0.36
CA PRO A 333 -5.01 -28.74 0.50
C PRO A 333 -4.60 -29.67 1.65
N ALA A 334 -5.59 -30.09 2.45
CA ALA A 334 -5.36 -30.96 3.59
C ALA A 334 -4.72 -32.29 3.12
N GLY A 335 -3.48 -32.53 3.52
CA GLY A 335 -2.77 -33.77 3.19
C GLY A 335 -1.65 -33.64 2.16
N ALA A 336 -1.22 -32.42 1.80
CA ALA A 336 0.01 -32.21 1.01
C ALA A 336 1.24 -32.11 1.92
#